data_548ff41db6c6871d6d66c5ca141cc443
#
_entry.id   548ff41db6c6871d6d66c5ca141cc443
#
_cell.length_a   1.000
_cell.length_b   1.000
_cell.length_c   1.000
_cell.angle_alpha   90.00
_cell.angle_beta   90.00
_cell.angle_gamma   90.00
#
_symmetry.space_group_name_H-M   'P 1'
#
loop_
_entity.id
_entity.type
_entity.pdbx_description
1 polymer ?
#
loop_
_entity_poly.entity_id
_entity_poly.type
_entity_poly.pdbx_seq_one_letter_code
_entity_poly.pdbx_strand_id
1 'polypeptide(L)'
;DTVSGAFGEMDAMQQGGLMHRKLQKEAGPSYRAEVSLKHTTEMDETLAITVEGRADGVITETEMAADESGELGLKEVVTIDEIKGTYRNLRYITEPVSVHLAQAKCYAFFYAEKEDLEEIQVQMTYVHLKTGKVQRVREKMTRNELEVWYTELIDRFAVWVRHQIAWIKKRNLSIGAGSFPFEYRESQKKLVSGVYQTILRHRRL
;
A
#
# COMPACT_ATOMS: atom_id res chain seq x y z
N ASP A 1 11.65 -3.04 29.80
CA ASP A 1 12.12 -3.58 28.51
C ASP A 1 11.23 -3.23 27.32
N THR A 2 10.03 -2.70 27.53
CA THR A 2 9.13 -2.24 26.46
C THR A 2 9.52 -0.90 25.83
N VAL A 3 10.34 -0.09 26.49
CA VAL A 3 10.76 1.23 25.99
C VAL A 3 11.89 1.13 24.95
N SER A 4 12.74 0.11 25.03
CA SER A 4 13.84 -0.08 24.06
C SER A 4 13.37 -0.53 22.67
N GLY A 5 12.25 -1.23 22.58
CA GLY A 5 11.65 -1.66 21.30
C GLY A 5 11.13 -0.48 20.46
N ALA A 6 10.44 0.48 21.09
CA ALA A 6 9.88 1.64 20.41
C ALA A 6 10.96 2.59 19.84
N PHE A 7 12.09 2.75 20.52
CA PHE A 7 13.21 3.56 20.00
C PHE A 7 13.90 2.91 18.80
N GLY A 8 14.04 1.58 18.80
CA GLY A 8 14.62 0.85 17.68
C GLY A 8 13.74 0.89 16.41
N GLU A 9 12.42 0.87 16.56
CA GLU A 9 11.48 0.99 15.45
C GLU A 9 11.45 2.39 14.85
N MET A 10 11.49 3.44 15.68
CA MET A 10 11.57 4.83 15.21
C MET A 10 12.85 5.09 14.42
N ASP A 11 13.99 4.57 14.89
CA ASP A 11 15.28 4.71 14.19
C ASP A 11 15.25 3.96 12.85
N ALA A 12 14.71 2.75 12.80
CA ALA A 12 14.55 1.97 11.56
C ALA A 12 13.65 2.68 10.53
N MET A 13 12.55 3.30 10.97
CA MET A 13 11.65 4.05 10.11
C MET A 13 12.33 5.30 9.53
N GLN A 14 13.04 6.06 10.36
CA GLN A 14 13.78 7.26 9.92
C GLN A 14 14.90 6.90 8.94
N GLN A 15 15.69 5.88 9.25
CA GLN A 15 16.75 5.39 8.37
C GLN A 15 16.17 4.83 7.05
N GLY A 16 15.06 4.11 7.11
CA GLY A 16 14.33 3.66 5.93
C GLY A 16 13.97 4.81 5.01
N GLY A 17 13.32 5.85 5.53
CA GLY A 17 12.94 7.03 4.76
C GLY A 17 14.13 7.80 4.16
N LEU A 18 15.26 7.84 4.85
CA LEU A 18 16.49 8.45 4.31
C LEU A 18 17.04 7.62 3.13
N MET A 19 17.06 6.29 3.27
CA MET A 19 17.53 5.41 2.20
C MET A 19 16.62 5.42 0.97
N HIS A 20 15.30 5.46 1.15
CA HIS A 20 14.35 5.64 0.05
C HIS A 20 14.69 6.88 -0.77
N ARG A 21 14.73 8.06 -0.13
CA ARG A 21 15.05 9.32 -0.81
C ARG A 21 16.41 9.31 -1.50
N LYS A 22 17.41 8.66 -0.88
CA LYS A 22 18.72 8.51 -1.48
C LYS A 22 18.67 7.69 -2.77
N LEU A 23 18.06 6.50 -2.72
CA LEU A 23 17.93 5.61 -3.88
C LEU A 23 17.11 6.26 -4.99
N GLN A 24 16.00 6.90 -4.68
CA GLN A 24 15.18 7.63 -5.64
C GLN A 24 15.97 8.75 -6.34
N LYS A 25 16.80 9.49 -5.59
CA LYS A 25 17.63 10.57 -6.14
C LYS A 25 18.76 10.04 -7.05
N GLU A 26 19.33 8.87 -6.72
CA GLU A 26 20.41 8.22 -7.46
C GLU A 26 19.92 7.43 -8.69
N ALA A 27 18.61 7.18 -8.81
CA ALA A 27 18.04 6.32 -9.83
C ALA A 27 18.04 6.91 -11.26
N GLY A 28 18.30 8.21 -11.41
CA GLY A 28 18.42 8.86 -12.72
C GLY A 28 17.10 9.35 -13.34
N PRO A 29 17.14 9.85 -14.57
CA PRO A 29 16.01 10.56 -15.20
C PRO A 29 14.83 9.67 -15.60
N SER A 30 15.06 8.37 -15.83
CA SER A 30 14.00 7.39 -16.14
C SER A 30 13.16 6.99 -14.93
N TYR A 31 13.51 7.44 -13.73
CA TYR A 31 12.85 7.12 -12.47
C TYR A 31 11.93 8.24 -12.02
N ARG A 32 10.63 7.98 -11.96
CA ARG A 32 9.63 8.88 -11.33
C ARG A 32 9.35 8.40 -9.92
N ALA A 33 9.76 9.17 -8.92
CA ALA A 33 9.54 8.85 -7.51
C ALA A 33 8.12 9.21 -7.06
N GLU A 34 7.62 8.49 -6.05
CA GLU A 34 6.42 8.84 -5.27
C GLU A 34 5.15 8.99 -6.13
N VAL A 35 4.89 8.02 -7.02
CA VAL A 35 3.76 8.05 -7.95
C VAL A 35 2.48 7.63 -7.26
N SER A 36 1.53 8.55 -7.12
CA SER A 36 0.20 8.27 -6.54
C SER A 36 -0.66 7.46 -7.50
N LEU A 37 -1.21 6.36 -7.00
CA LEU A 37 -2.04 5.42 -7.74
C LEU A 37 -3.32 5.11 -6.94
N LYS A 38 -4.40 4.88 -7.67
CA LYS A 38 -5.72 4.60 -7.10
C LYS A 38 -6.50 3.71 -8.05
N HIS A 39 -7.17 2.72 -7.51
CA HIS A 39 -8.12 1.88 -8.24
C HIS A 39 -9.37 1.64 -7.40
N THR A 40 -10.55 1.63 -8.03
CA THR A 40 -11.82 1.39 -7.38
C THR A 40 -12.50 0.18 -8.03
N THR A 41 -12.81 -0.82 -7.23
CA THR A 41 -13.51 -2.03 -7.65
C THR A 41 -14.96 -1.96 -7.17
N GLU A 42 -15.90 -1.96 -8.09
CA GLU A 42 -17.33 -2.09 -7.81
C GLU A 42 -17.62 -3.56 -7.48
N MET A 43 -18.03 -3.84 -6.24
CA MET A 43 -18.34 -5.20 -5.79
C MET A 43 -19.81 -5.56 -6.00
N ASP A 44 -20.69 -4.59 -5.76
CA ASP A 44 -22.14 -4.66 -5.98
C ASP A 44 -22.75 -3.24 -5.92
N GLU A 45 -24.06 -3.11 -6.07
CA GLU A 45 -24.77 -1.81 -6.05
C GLU A 45 -24.57 -1.00 -4.76
N THR A 46 -24.09 -1.63 -3.68
CA THR A 46 -23.98 -1.03 -2.34
C THR A 46 -22.56 -0.95 -1.81
N LEU A 47 -21.60 -1.60 -2.48
CA LEU A 47 -20.21 -1.72 -2.02
C LEU A 47 -19.23 -1.52 -3.16
N ALA A 48 -18.43 -0.47 -3.04
CA ALA A 48 -17.22 -0.27 -3.81
C ALA A 48 -16.02 -0.26 -2.88
N ILE A 49 -14.91 -0.85 -3.29
CA ILE A 49 -13.65 -0.87 -2.55
C ILE A 49 -12.63 -0.05 -3.32
N THR A 50 -12.15 1.01 -2.70
CA THR A 50 -11.08 1.83 -3.25
C THR A 50 -9.77 1.51 -2.56
N VAL A 51 -8.75 1.16 -3.35
CA VAL A 51 -7.37 1.00 -2.88
C VAL A 51 -6.56 2.14 -3.47
N GLU A 52 -5.87 2.87 -2.61
CA GLU A 52 -5.01 3.98 -3.01
C GLU A 52 -3.68 3.92 -2.27
N GLY A 53 -2.66 4.46 -2.89
CA GLY A 53 -1.34 4.55 -2.29
C GLY A 53 -0.35 5.22 -3.22
N ARG A 54 0.91 5.09 -2.88
CA ARG A 54 1.99 5.74 -3.59
C ARG A 54 3.12 4.75 -3.80
N ALA A 55 3.39 4.43 -5.06
CA ALA A 55 4.53 3.61 -5.44
C ALA A 55 5.83 4.38 -5.16
N ASP A 56 6.84 3.71 -4.62
CA ASP A 56 8.14 4.34 -4.35
C ASP A 56 8.79 4.85 -5.64
N GLY A 57 8.59 4.13 -6.75
CA GLY A 57 9.04 4.58 -8.06
C GLY A 57 8.39 3.86 -9.25
N VAL A 58 8.42 4.57 -10.37
CA VAL A 58 8.11 4.04 -11.70
C VAL A 58 9.30 4.30 -12.60
N ILE A 59 9.89 3.24 -13.15
CA ILE A 59 11.03 3.28 -14.06
C ILE A 59 10.50 3.06 -15.48
N THR A 60 10.87 3.95 -16.40
CA THR A 60 10.55 3.79 -17.83
C THR A 60 11.86 3.69 -18.60
N GLU A 61 12.12 2.53 -19.18
CA GLU A 61 13.34 2.21 -19.94
C GLU A 61 12.95 1.78 -21.35
N THR A 62 13.84 1.98 -22.31
CA THR A 62 13.66 1.50 -23.67
C THR A 62 14.66 0.36 -23.91
N GLU A 63 14.16 -0.80 -24.27
CA GLU A 63 14.95 -1.99 -24.55
C GLU A 63 14.79 -2.41 -26.01
N MET A 64 15.83 -3.06 -26.57
CA MET A 64 15.72 -3.76 -27.84
C MET A 64 14.99 -5.09 -27.63
N ALA A 65 13.85 -5.28 -28.27
CA ALA A 65 13.10 -6.54 -28.21
C ALA A 65 12.70 -6.98 -29.62
N ALA A 66 12.63 -8.28 -29.84
CA ALA A 66 12.04 -8.83 -31.05
C ALA A 66 10.52 -8.81 -30.92
N ASP A 67 9.84 -8.40 -31.97
CA ASP A 67 8.38 -8.52 -32.10
C ASP A 67 7.96 -9.96 -32.44
N GLU A 68 6.66 -10.19 -32.63
CA GLU A 68 6.12 -11.51 -33.01
C GLU A 68 6.64 -12.02 -34.37
N SER A 69 7.10 -11.13 -35.24
CA SER A 69 7.69 -11.46 -36.53
C SER A 69 9.21 -11.75 -36.45
N GLY A 70 9.83 -11.51 -35.28
CA GLY A 70 11.27 -11.66 -35.05
C GLY A 70 12.07 -10.42 -35.46
N GLU A 71 11.40 -9.30 -35.82
CA GLU A 71 12.07 -8.06 -36.15
C GLU A 71 12.45 -7.33 -34.86
N LEU A 72 13.70 -6.84 -34.77
CA LEU A 72 14.19 -6.10 -33.61
C LEU A 72 13.68 -4.67 -33.65
N GLY A 73 12.97 -4.29 -32.60
CA GLY A 73 12.44 -2.94 -32.40
C GLY A 73 12.75 -2.41 -31.00
N LEU A 74 12.53 -1.12 -30.82
CA LEU A 74 12.57 -0.48 -29.51
C LEU A 74 11.24 -0.70 -28.80
N LYS A 75 11.27 -1.31 -27.61
CA LYS A 75 10.11 -1.51 -26.75
C LYS A 75 10.30 -0.73 -25.47
N GLU A 76 9.27 0.03 -25.09
CA GLU A 76 9.21 0.65 -23.76
C GLU A 76 8.89 -0.40 -22.71
N VAL A 77 9.66 -0.42 -21.64
CA VAL A 77 9.51 -1.30 -20.49
C VAL A 77 9.27 -0.45 -19.27
N VAL A 78 8.14 -0.68 -18.63
CA VAL A 78 7.76 0.00 -17.39
C VAL A 78 7.96 -0.94 -16.22
N THR A 79 8.58 -0.45 -15.15
CA THR A 79 8.82 -1.18 -13.91
C THR A 79 8.29 -0.40 -12.72
N ILE A 80 7.46 -1.02 -11.91
CA ILE A 80 7.11 -0.51 -10.58
C ILE A 80 8.18 -0.94 -9.60
N ASP A 81 8.78 0.02 -8.91
CA ASP A 81 9.81 -0.22 -7.89
C ASP A 81 9.26 0.03 -6.49
N GLU A 82 9.40 -0.96 -5.63
CA GLU A 82 9.04 -0.89 -4.21
C GLU A 82 10.29 -1.09 -3.36
N ILE A 83 10.65 -0.09 -2.56
CA ILE A 83 11.89 -0.06 -1.79
C ILE A 83 11.61 -0.48 -0.34
N LYS A 84 12.38 -1.43 0.18
CA LYS A 84 12.28 -1.90 1.56
C LYS A 84 13.63 -1.89 2.27
N GLY A 85 13.69 -1.13 3.37
CA GLY A 85 14.83 -1.16 4.28
C GLY A 85 14.86 -2.42 5.14
N THR A 86 16.04 -3.01 5.32
CA THR A 86 16.20 -4.21 6.16
C THR A 86 17.55 -4.21 6.87
N TYR A 87 17.58 -4.84 8.05
CA TYR A 87 18.82 -5.19 8.76
C TYR A 87 19.26 -6.64 8.49
N ARG A 88 18.42 -7.42 7.78
CA ARG A 88 18.77 -8.80 7.40
C ARG A 88 19.87 -8.79 6.34
N ASN A 89 20.74 -9.79 6.39
CA ASN A 89 21.73 -9.98 5.33
C ASN A 89 21.01 -10.29 4.01
N LEU A 90 21.25 -9.45 3.01
CA LEU A 90 20.58 -9.51 1.70
C LEU A 90 20.79 -10.86 0.99
N ARG A 91 21.89 -11.57 1.27
CA ARG A 91 22.15 -12.91 0.68
C ARG A 91 21.07 -13.95 1.02
N TYR A 92 20.30 -13.74 2.10
CA TYR A 92 19.22 -14.63 2.51
C TYR A 92 17.85 -14.18 1.98
N ILE A 93 17.78 -13.11 1.21
CA ILE A 93 16.57 -12.65 0.53
C ILE A 93 16.58 -13.24 -0.87
N THR A 94 16.24 -14.52 -0.99
CA THR A 94 16.17 -15.22 -2.28
C THR A 94 14.87 -14.94 -3.01
N GLU A 95 13.80 -14.63 -2.24
CA GLU A 95 12.49 -14.31 -2.75
C GLU A 95 11.93 -13.07 -2.04
N PRO A 96 11.09 -12.28 -2.71
CA PRO A 96 10.41 -11.15 -2.08
C PRO A 96 9.50 -11.58 -0.94
N VAL A 97 9.44 -10.77 0.11
CA VAL A 97 8.43 -10.94 1.18
C VAL A 97 7.04 -10.73 0.57
N SER A 98 6.17 -11.71 0.73
CA SER A 98 4.85 -11.77 0.07
C SER A 98 3.99 -10.50 0.24
N VAL A 99 3.99 -9.91 1.44
CA VAL A 99 3.23 -8.67 1.72
C VAL A 99 3.81 -7.47 0.97
N HIS A 100 5.14 -7.36 0.86
CA HIS A 100 5.79 -6.30 0.10
C HIS A 100 5.54 -6.45 -1.40
N LEU A 101 5.63 -7.69 -1.90
CA LEU A 101 5.35 -8.00 -3.29
C LEU A 101 3.88 -7.73 -3.64
N ALA A 102 2.95 -8.04 -2.72
CA ALA A 102 1.53 -7.75 -2.92
C ALA A 102 1.26 -6.24 -3.08
N GLN A 103 1.94 -5.39 -2.30
CA GLN A 103 1.87 -3.94 -2.45
C GLN A 103 2.34 -3.50 -3.84
N ALA A 104 3.49 -3.97 -4.27
CA ALA A 104 4.06 -3.66 -5.58
C ALA A 104 3.18 -4.17 -6.74
N LYS A 105 2.58 -5.36 -6.61
CA LYS A 105 1.63 -5.91 -7.59
C LYS A 105 0.34 -5.07 -7.70
N CYS A 106 -0.20 -4.56 -6.58
CA CYS A 106 -1.33 -3.63 -6.64
C CYS A 106 -0.98 -2.39 -7.47
N TYR A 107 0.17 -1.78 -7.20
CA TYR A 107 0.60 -0.59 -7.95
C TYR A 107 0.89 -0.90 -9.42
N ALA A 108 1.46 -2.07 -9.71
CA ALA A 108 1.68 -2.52 -11.08
C ALA A 108 0.36 -2.69 -11.85
N PHE A 109 -0.64 -3.30 -11.23
CA PHE A 109 -1.98 -3.44 -11.82
C PHE A 109 -2.60 -2.06 -12.09
N PHE A 110 -2.63 -1.17 -11.11
CA PHE A 110 -3.23 0.17 -11.26
C PHE A 110 -2.52 1.01 -12.32
N TYR A 111 -1.21 0.88 -12.41
CA TYR A 111 -0.44 1.60 -13.41
C TYR A 111 -0.65 1.01 -14.81
N ALA A 112 -0.62 -0.32 -14.95
CA ALA A 112 -0.82 -0.99 -16.22
C ALA A 112 -2.22 -0.73 -16.80
N GLU A 113 -3.26 -0.71 -15.93
CA GLU A 113 -4.62 -0.36 -16.33
C GLU A 113 -4.72 1.10 -16.78
N LYS A 114 -4.14 2.02 -16.01
CA LYS A 114 -4.17 3.46 -16.28
C LYS A 114 -3.48 3.85 -17.58
N GLU A 115 -2.33 3.23 -17.89
CA GLU A 115 -1.50 3.54 -19.06
C GLU A 115 -1.72 2.56 -20.22
N ASP A 116 -2.73 1.66 -20.09
CA ASP A 116 -3.10 0.61 -21.07
C ASP A 116 -1.92 -0.29 -21.49
N LEU A 117 -1.14 -0.73 -20.51
CA LEU A 117 0.00 -1.62 -20.74
C LEU A 117 -0.44 -3.07 -20.68
N GLU A 118 -0.01 -3.90 -21.64
CA GLU A 118 -0.22 -5.34 -21.61
C GLU A 118 0.70 -6.08 -20.66
N GLU A 119 1.92 -5.55 -20.48
CA GLU A 119 2.97 -6.13 -19.65
C GLU A 119 3.64 -5.04 -18.81
N ILE A 120 4.01 -5.38 -17.59
CA ILE A 120 4.73 -4.50 -16.68
C ILE A 120 5.70 -5.32 -15.82
N GLN A 121 6.79 -4.71 -15.39
CA GLN A 121 7.71 -5.33 -14.44
C GLN A 121 7.42 -4.86 -13.02
N VAL A 122 7.60 -5.76 -12.06
CA VAL A 122 7.58 -5.46 -10.62
C VAL A 122 8.99 -5.67 -10.08
N GLN A 123 9.54 -4.64 -9.46
CA GLN A 123 10.84 -4.69 -8.81
C GLN A 123 10.69 -4.50 -7.31
N MET A 124 11.30 -5.41 -6.56
CA MET A 124 11.51 -5.24 -5.12
C MET A 124 12.96 -4.83 -4.90
N THR A 125 13.17 -3.63 -4.37
CA THR A 125 14.49 -3.08 -4.03
C THR A 125 14.72 -3.16 -2.53
N TYR A 126 15.52 -4.12 -2.08
CA TYR A 126 15.92 -4.26 -0.67
C TYR A 126 17.22 -3.50 -0.42
N VAL A 127 17.22 -2.62 0.57
CA VAL A 127 18.41 -1.88 1.01
C VAL A 127 18.77 -2.24 2.45
N HIS A 128 20.03 -2.63 2.67
CA HIS A 128 20.55 -2.90 4.00
C HIS A 128 20.85 -1.58 4.71
N LEU A 129 20.10 -1.27 5.78
CA LEU A 129 20.08 0.04 6.43
C LEU A 129 21.43 0.47 7.00
N LYS A 130 22.28 -0.47 7.46
CA LYS A 130 23.62 -0.13 8.00
C LYS A 130 24.69 0.03 6.92
N THR A 131 24.61 -0.75 5.83
CA THR A 131 25.71 -0.79 4.84
C THR A 131 25.39 -0.07 3.54
N GLY A 132 24.10 0.26 3.31
CA GLY A 132 23.63 0.84 2.06
C GLY A 132 23.67 -0.12 0.87
N LYS A 133 24.05 -1.41 1.06
CA LYS A 133 24.01 -2.39 -0.01
C LYS A 133 22.60 -2.61 -0.48
N VAL A 134 22.44 -2.81 -1.79
CA VAL A 134 21.15 -2.96 -2.46
C VAL A 134 21.07 -4.30 -3.17
N GLN A 135 19.92 -4.95 -3.09
CA GLN A 135 19.56 -6.12 -3.89
C GLN A 135 18.22 -5.88 -4.55
N ARG A 136 18.11 -6.19 -5.83
CA ARG A 136 16.87 -6.05 -6.60
C ARG A 136 16.42 -7.40 -7.11
N VAL A 137 15.11 -7.65 -6.99
CA VAL A 137 14.45 -8.82 -7.56
C VAL A 137 13.37 -8.30 -8.49
N ARG A 138 13.41 -8.70 -9.76
CA ARG A 138 12.44 -8.30 -10.79
C ARG A 138 11.62 -9.48 -11.26
N GLU A 139 10.35 -9.25 -11.50
CA GLU A 139 9.42 -10.20 -12.09
C GLU A 139 8.61 -9.49 -13.18
N LYS A 140 8.48 -10.10 -14.35
CA LYS A 140 7.63 -9.58 -15.42
C LYS A 140 6.27 -10.22 -15.31
N MET A 141 5.22 -9.42 -15.43
CA MET A 141 3.83 -9.85 -15.33
C MET A 141 2.99 -9.23 -16.41
N THR A 142 1.97 -9.94 -16.85
CA THR A 142 0.94 -9.39 -17.72
C THR A 142 -0.13 -8.68 -16.90
N ARG A 143 -0.81 -7.70 -17.52
CA ARG A 143 -1.96 -7.03 -16.90
C ARG A 143 -3.03 -8.05 -16.49
N ASN A 144 -3.31 -9.02 -17.32
CA ASN A 144 -4.32 -10.06 -17.03
C ASN A 144 -3.95 -10.90 -15.79
N GLU A 145 -2.69 -11.31 -15.65
CA GLU A 145 -2.23 -12.03 -14.43
C GLU A 145 -2.40 -11.18 -13.17
N LEU A 146 -2.08 -9.89 -13.26
CA LEU A 146 -2.25 -8.94 -12.15
C LEU A 146 -3.72 -8.70 -11.83
N GLU A 147 -4.59 -8.60 -12.84
CA GLU A 147 -6.05 -8.42 -12.69
C GLU A 147 -6.68 -9.62 -11.99
N VAL A 148 -6.38 -10.84 -12.45
CA VAL A 148 -6.86 -12.07 -11.79
C VAL A 148 -6.42 -12.14 -10.35
N TRP A 149 -5.12 -11.91 -10.09
CA TRP A 149 -4.57 -11.92 -8.74
C TRP A 149 -5.21 -10.84 -7.85
N TYR A 150 -5.39 -9.63 -8.37
CA TYR A 150 -5.98 -8.51 -7.64
C TYR A 150 -7.46 -8.76 -7.32
N THR A 151 -8.21 -9.29 -8.28
CA THR A 151 -9.61 -9.66 -8.09
C THR A 151 -9.77 -10.66 -6.96
N GLU A 152 -8.96 -11.73 -6.94
CA GLU A 152 -8.97 -12.71 -5.85
C GLU A 152 -8.62 -12.09 -4.48
N LEU A 153 -7.70 -11.12 -4.47
CA LEU A 153 -7.33 -10.41 -3.25
C LEU A 153 -8.49 -9.58 -2.71
N ILE A 154 -9.15 -8.81 -3.58
CA ILE A 154 -10.27 -7.95 -3.23
C ILE A 154 -11.50 -8.76 -2.82
N ASP A 155 -11.79 -9.85 -3.49
CA ASP A 155 -12.91 -10.75 -3.13
C ASP A 155 -12.74 -11.30 -1.71
N ARG A 156 -11.54 -11.76 -1.36
CA ARG A 156 -11.22 -12.22 0.01
C ARG A 156 -11.35 -11.09 1.03
N PHE A 157 -10.92 -9.89 0.69
CA PHE A 157 -11.04 -8.72 1.56
C PHE A 157 -12.49 -8.26 1.73
N ALA A 158 -13.31 -8.33 0.68
CA ALA A 158 -14.72 -7.95 0.70
C ALA A 158 -15.55 -8.71 1.74
N VAL A 159 -15.21 -9.96 2.04
CA VAL A 159 -15.84 -10.75 3.12
C VAL A 159 -15.70 -10.03 4.46
N TRP A 160 -14.50 -9.54 4.77
CA TRP A 160 -14.24 -8.80 6.00
C TRP A 160 -14.94 -7.44 6.03
N VAL A 161 -14.95 -6.74 4.91
CA VAL A 161 -15.64 -5.44 4.78
C VAL A 161 -17.14 -5.61 5.04
N ARG A 162 -17.79 -6.60 4.42
CA ARG A 162 -19.21 -6.90 4.64
C ARG A 162 -19.50 -7.25 6.09
N HIS A 163 -18.67 -8.09 6.70
CA HIS A 163 -18.79 -8.41 8.12
C HIS A 163 -18.68 -7.16 8.99
N GLN A 164 -17.72 -6.28 8.71
CA GLN A 164 -17.53 -5.05 9.47
C GLN A 164 -18.72 -4.09 9.32
N ILE A 165 -19.25 -3.93 8.10
CA ILE A 165 -20.46 -3.12 7.86
C ILE A 165 -21.64 -3.67 8.67
N ALA A 166 -21.88 -4.97 8.63
CA ALA A 166 -22.96 -5.61 9.40
C ALA A 166 -22.76 -5.44 10.91
N TRP A 167 -21.53 -5.62 11.39
CA TRP A 167 -21.16 -5.39 12.79
C TRP A 167 -21.39 -3.94 13.22
N ILE A 168 -20.97 -2.96 12.43
CA ILE A 168 -21.17 -1.53 12.71
C ILE A 168 -22.68 -1.20 12.83
N LYS A 169 -23.50 -1.70 11.91
CA LYS A 169 -24.96 -1.55 11.97
C LYS A 169 -25.53 -2.11 13.28
N LYS A 170 -25.19 -3.36 13.61
CA LYS A 170 -25.64 -4.02 14.85
C LYS A 170 -25.17 -3.29 16.11
N ARG A 171 -23.89 -2.90 16.14
CA ARG A 171 -23.31 -2.12 17.25
C ARG A 171 -24.02 -0.79 17.43
N ASN A 172 -24.25 -0.04 16.36
CA ASN A 172 -24.89 1.28 16.44
C ASN A 172 -26.35 1.19 16.92
N LEU A 173 -27.08 0.16 16.49
CA LEU A 173 -28.41 -0.11 17.01
C LEU A 173 -28.38 -0.44 18.52
N SER A 174 -27.44 -1.27 18.95
CA SER A 174 -27.25 -1.62 20.36
C SER A 174 -26.89 -0.40 21.22
N ILE A 175 -25.98 0.46 20.73
CA ILE A 175 -25.61 1.69 21.44
C ILE A 175 -26.77 2.67 21.49
N GLY A 176 -27.53 2.81 20.40
CA GLY A 176 -28.72 3.69 20.34
C GLY A 176 -29.84 3.24 21.26
N ALA A 177 -29.97 1.94 21.55
CA ALA A 177 -30.91 1.38 22.50
C ALA A 177 -30.43 1.42 23.97
N GLY A 178 -29.14 1.67 24.18
CA GLY A 178 -28.52 1.75 25.49
C GLY A 178 -28.92 3.02 26.23
N SER A 179 -29.40 2.88 27.49
CA SER A 179 -29.58 4.01 28.40
C SER A 179 -28.54 3.94 29.52
N PHE A 180 -28.03 5.09 29.94
CA PHE A 180 -27.20 5.14 31.13
C PHE A 180 -28.07 4.81 32.36
N PRO A 181 -27.72 3.76 33.14
CA PRO A 181 -28.64 3.24 34.16
C PRO A 181 -28.74 4.11 35.42
N PHE A 182 -28.00 5.21 35.51
CA PHE A 182 -27.97 6.10 36.65
C PHE A 182 -28.20 7.55 36.21
N GLU A 183 -28.65 8.41 37.14
CA GLU A 183 -28.69 9.83 36.87
C GLU A 183 -27.29 10.41 36.72
N TYR A 184 -27.11 11.22 35.69
CA TYR A 184 -25.84 11.92 35.47
C TYR A 184 -25.59 12.94 36.56
N ARG A 185 -24.40 12.89 37.14
CA ARG A 185 -23.91 14.00 37.97
C ARG A 185 -23.64 15.22 37.10
N GLU A 186 -23.65 16.43 37.68
CA GLU A 186 -23.53 17.69 36.95
C GLU A 186 -22.24 17.75 36.11
N SER A 187 -21.10 17.30 36.70
CA SER A 187 -19.83 17.20 35.98
C SER A 187 -19.83 16.20 34.81
N GLN A 188 -20.58 15.08 34.95
CA GLN A 188 -20.73 14.08 33.90
C GLN A 188 -21.57 14.61 32.73
N LYS A 189 -22.65 15.36 33.02
CA LYS A 189 -23.47 16.03 31.99
C LYS A 189 -22.63 16.97 31.14
N LYS A 190 -21.77 17.78 31.77
CA LYS A 190 -20.84 18.68 31.06
C LYS A 190 -19.85 17.94 30.21
N LEU A 191 -19.26 16.86 30.73
CA LEU A 191 -18.31 16.02 29.98
C LEU A 191 -19.00 15.37 28.76
N VAL A 192 -20.13 14.72 28.95
CA VAL A 192 -20.89 14.06 27.86
C VAL A 192 -21.29 15.06 26.79
N SER A 193 -21.79 16.23 27.19
CA SER A 193 -22.14 17.31 26.27
C SER A 193 -20.91 17.82 25.50
N GLY A 194 -19.76 17.98 26.17
CA GLY A 194 -18.50 18.39 25.55
C GLY A 194 -18.01 17.37 24.51
N VAL A 195 -17.99 16.08 24.85
CA VAL A 195 -17.62 15.00 23.94
C VAL A 195 -18.55 14.97 22.73
N TYR A 196 -19.85 15.03 22.94
CA TYR A 196 -20.86 15.01 21.87
C TYR A 196 -20.67 16.20 20.90
N GLN A 197 -20.49 17.42 21.43
CA GLN A 197 -20.24 18.61 20.63
C GLN A 197 -18.91 18.53 19.85
N THR A 198 -17.89 17.90 20.42
CA THR A 198 -16.60 17.69 19.79
C THR A 198 -16.71 16.74 18.60
N ILE A 199 -17.44 15.63 18.76
CA ILE A 199 -17.72 14.67 17.69
C ILE A 199 -18.50 15.33 16.56
N LEU A 200 -19.62 16.02 16.89
CA LEU A 200 -20.45 16.70 15.89
C LEU A 200 -19.71 17.77 15.09
N ARG A 201 -18.76 18.45 15.70
CA ARG A 201 -17.99 19.53 15.06
C ARG A 201 -16.67 19.06 14.46
N HIS A 202 -16.39 17.77 14.45
CA HIS A 202 -15.12 17.18 14.01
C HIS A 202 -13.87 17.86 14.64
N ARG A 203 -13.96 18.27 15.89
CA ARG A 203 -12.88 18.89 16.64
C ARG A 203 -12.16 17.83 17.50
N ARG A 204 -10.93 18.15 17.92
CA ARG A 204 -10.21 17.38 18.95
C ARG A 204 -10.63 17.87 20.33
N LEU A 205 -10.74 16.95 21.31
CA LEU A 205 -10.90 17.27 22.74
C LEU A 205 -9.62 17.90 23.26
#